data_d00146a4a30a9c94728cc09c6d6dd4c4
#
_entry.id   d00146a4a30a9c94728cc09c6d6dd4c4
#
_cell.length_a   1.000
_cell.length_b   1.000
_cell.length_c   1.000
_cell.angle_alpha   90.00
_cell.angle_beta   90.00
_cell.angle_gamma   90.00
#
_symmetry.space_group_name_H-M   'P 1'
#
loop_
_entity.id
_entity.type
_entity.pdbx_description
1 polymer ?
#
loop_
_entity_poly.entity_id
_entity_poly.type
_entity_poly.pdbx_seq_one_letter_code
_entity_poly.pdbx_strand_id
1 'polypeptide(L)'
;MHCKIFYSWQSDLPNATNRGFIEKALEDAAKSIRNDDSIEVEPVIDRDTINVPGSPDIAHTIFGKIEQAQVFVCDISIINQNTLFRPTPNPNVLIELGYAIKTLGWDNIIMVMNSAFGKPEESPFDLRMRRVITYHMPQESEDRATERKKLEKTLTAALRSILEGLDLQTTGEIVQPLSIGEQAIIAVENSQPNQISLVRRFMTWLRDELDALKPDFTGGGIADELLVQSIEQTPDLVIQFAQIAEVIATMNNSDAATEIYKQFELILERYNVPRTFFGSYKDIDFDFYKFIGHELFVTFFSFLIRENRWQLIADLLEEGIYVENHEISREQGLVSFTYVPKYIELLEHRNTRLRLNKISVHADILNERHTDGKLTKIVPMQQFMDADCFLFLRSEFTISETSKWDKWIPWSKVYMKKTPRYLLEASRAKYAEKLLYPLGVKDIDTFRLRLPSASNNFEKMFSNGFSYSYPLRIDPFTIGSK
;
A
#
# COMPACT_ATOMS: atom_id res chain seq x y z
N MET A 1 18.02 6.19 -25.69
CA MET A 1 17.10 6.55 -24.58
C MET A 1 17.42 7.95 -24.08
N HIS A 2 16.43 8.83 -23.84
CA HIS A 2 16.69 10.16 -23.28
C HIS A 2 16.82 10.04 -21.75
N CYS A 3 17.97 10.47 -21.21
CA CYS A 3 18.21 10.56 -19.76
C CYS A 3 18.08 12.02 -19.33
N LYS A 4 17.10 12.34 -18.49
CA LYS A 4 16.91 13.67 -17.94
C LYS A 4 17.81 13.87 -16.73
N ILE A 5 18.63 14.93 -16.76
CA ILE A 5 19.47 15.38 -15.66
C ILE A 5 18.86 16.66 -15.10
N PHE A 6 18.37 16.62 -13.85
CA PHE A 6 17.88 17.83 -13.19
C PHE A 6 19.02 18.55 -12.48
N TYR A 7 19.21 19.85 -12.77
CA TYR A 7 20.20 20.68 -12.14
C TYR A 7 19.56 21.67 -11.15
N SER A 8 19.79 21.44 -9.87
CA SER A 8 19.40 22.31 -8.75
C SER A 8 20.49 23.32 -8.45
N TRP A 9 20.17 24.60 -8.56
CA TRP A 9 21.11 25.70 -8.46
C TRP A 9 20.64 26.79 -7.49
N GLN A 10 21.54 27.69 -7.12
CA GLN A 10 21.26 28.82 -6.24
C GLN A 10 21.74 30.14 -6.86
N SER A 11 21.13 31.28 -6.45
CA SER A 11 21.44 32.63 -6.94
C SER A 11 22.22 33.47 -5.93
N ASP A 12 22.53 32.96 -4.74
CA ASP A 12 23.19 33.71 -3.68
C ASP A 12 24.68 33.95 -3.94
N LEU A 13 25.29 33.10 -4.77
CA LEU A 13 26.66 33.22 -5.20
C LEU A 13 26.75 33.72 -6.64
N PRO A 14 27.91 34.33 -7.08
CA PRO A 14 28.05 34.89 -8.40
C PRO A 14 27.81 33.86 -9.50
N ASN A 15 26.97 34.22 -10.47
CA ASN A 15 26.60 33.33 -11.58
C ASN A 15 27.84 32.84 -12.37
N ALA A 16 28.83 33.70 -12.54
CA ALA A 16 30.02 33.41 -13.35
C ALA A 16 30.95 32.36 -12.70
N THR A 17 30.83 32.12 -11.38
CA THR A 17 31.68 31.17 -10.62
C THR A 17 30.89 29.97 -10.11
N ASN A 18 29.57 30.04 -10.07
CA ASN A 18 28.69 29.00 -9.56
C ASN A 18 27.64 28.57 -10.60
N ARG A 19 26.43 29.10 -10.58
CA ARG A 19 25.31 28.65 -11.41
C ARG A 19 25.69 28.42 -12.88
N GLY A 20 26.06 29.48 -13.59
CA GLY A 20 26.39 29.39 -15.02
C GLY A 20 27.70 28.68 -15.30
N PHE A 21 28.64 28.65 -14.34
CA PHE A 21 29.90 27.91 -14.46
C PHE A 21 29.65 26.37 -14.40
N ILE A 22 28.88 25.91 -13.41
CA ILE A 22 28.50 24.50 -13.27
C ILE A 22 27.62 24.08 -14.44
N GLU A 23 26.64 24.91 -14.80
CA GLU A 23 25.73 24.63 -15.91
C GLU A 23 26.49 24.39 -17.21
N LYS A 24 27.42 25.28 -17.53
CA LYS A 24 28.22 25.16 -18.76
C LYS A 24 29.14 23.93 -18.76
N ALA A 25 29.73 23.61 -17.62
CA ALA A 25 30.52 22.38 -17.47
C ALA A 25 29.66 21.12 -17.62
N LEU A 26 28.41 21.15 -17.10
CA LEU A 26 27.46 20.05 -17.20
C LEU A 26 26.93 19.85 -18.63
N GLU A 27 26.66 20.96 -19.37
CA GLU A 27 26.30 20.93 -20.79
C GLU A 27 27.43 20.36 -21.66
N ASP A 28 28.67 20.78 -21.40
CA ASP A 28 29.84 20.30 -22.13
C ASP A 28 30.11 18.81 -21.82
N ALA A 29 29.89 18.37 -20.58
CA ALA A 29 29.96 16.97 -20.18
C ALA A 29 28.85 16.12 -20.85
N ALA A 30 27.62 16.61 -20.87
CA ALA A 30 26.50 15.93 -21.54
C ALA A 30 26.74 15.83 -23.05
N LYS A 31 27.31 16.89 -23.68
CA LYS A 31 27.70 16.84 -25.07
C LYS A 31 28.82 15.86 -25.37
N SER A 32 29.80 15.76 -24.48
CA SER A 32 30.89 14.77 -24.59
C SER A 32 30.38 13.35 -24.56
N ILE A 33 29.38 13.07 -23.70
CA ILE A 33 28.75 11.76 -23.62
C ILE A 33 27.90 11.46 -24.87
N ARG A 34 27.12 12.42 -25.37
CA ARG A 34 26.32 12.25 -26.60
C ARG A 34 27.16 11.96 -27.86
N ASN A 35 28.39 12.44 -27.91
CA ASN A 35 29.29 12.19 -29.01
C ASN A 35 30.08 10.89 -28.90
N ASP A 36 29.84 10.09 -27.89
CA ASP A 36 30.47 8.80 -27.66
C ASP A 36 29.54 7.65 -28.09
N ASP A 37 29.83 7.08 -29.24
CA ASP A 37 29.04 6.02 -29.87
C ASP A 37 28.92 4.73 -29.00
N SER A 38 29.67 4.63 -27.90
CA SER A 38 29.62 3.52 -26.96
C SER A 38 28.46 3.62 -25.93
N ILE A 39 27.76 4.76 -25.90
CA ILE A 39 26.70 5.04 -24.93
C ILE A 39 25.37 5.32 -25.64
N GLU A 40 24.40 4.44 -25.50
CA GLU A 40 23.07 4.57 -26.12
C GLU A 40 22.13 5.58 -25.44
N VAL A 41 22.61 6.31 -24.43
CA VAL A 41 21.82 7.24 -23.63
C VAL A 41 22.13 8.69 -23.98
N GLU A 42 21.08 9.48 -24.29
CA GLU A 42 21.20 10.92 -24.58
C GLU A 42 20.85 11.74 -23.33
N PRO A 43 21.83 12.33 -22.62
CA PRO A 43 21.57 13.17 -21.46
C PRO A 43 20.98 14.53 -21.87
N VAL A 44 19.85 14.90 -21.26
CA VAL A 44 19.16 16.18 -21.43
C VAL A 44 19.11 16.90 -20.08
N ILE A 45 19.66 18.12 -20.03
CA ILE A 45 19.67 18.94 -18.82
C ILE A 45 18.34 19.67 -18.70
N ASP A 46 17.65 19.48 -17.59
CA ASP A 46 16.46 20.25 -17.20
C ASP A 46 16.73 21.03 -15.92
N ARG A 47 16.04 22.14 -15.76
CA ARG A 47 16.22 23.01 -14.59
C ARG A 47 15.01 23.92 -14.41
N ASP A 48 14.76 24.35 -13.18
CA ASP A 48 13.81 25.39 -12.86
C ASP A 48 12.42 25.15 -13.49
N THR A 49 11.64 26.19 -13.69
CA THR A 49 10.31 26.17 -14.32
C THR A 49 10.33 26.39 -15.83
N ILE A 50 11.48 26.27 -16.48
CA ILE A 50 11.60 26.41 -17.94
C ILE A 50 10.72 25.40 -18.66
N ASN A 51 10.01 25.85 -19.70
CA ASN A 51 9.05 25.07 -20.50
C ASN A 51 7.73 24.70 -19.82
N VAL A 52 7.37 25.31 -18.67
CA VAL A 52 6.05 25.13 -18.07
C VAL A 52 5.19 26.35 -18.38
N PRO A 53 4.06 26.21 -19.09
CA PRO A 53 3.19 27.32 -19.43
C PRO A 53 2.37 27.82 -18.24
N GLY A 54 2.09 29.14 -18.21
CA GLY A 54 1.21 29.74 -17.18
C GLY A 54 1.94 30.22 -15.93
N SER A 55 1.25 30.25 -14.80
CA SER A 55 1.78 30.60 -13.47
C SER A 55 1.64 29.39 -12.52
N PRO A 56 2.50 28.37 -12.68
CA PRO A 56 2.44 27.16 -11.89
C PRO A 56 2.91 27.39 -10.44
N ASP A 57 2.51 26.49 -9.53
CA ASP A 57 3.19 26.33 -8.26
C ASP A 57 4.64 25.88 -8.51
N ILE A 58 5.60 26.77 -8.20
CA ILE A 58 7.03 26.60 -8.50
C ILE A 58 7.57 25.35 -7.79
N ALA A 59 7.25 25.16 -6.51
CA ALA A 59 7.76 24.03 -5.73
C ALA A 59 7.22 22.70 -6.27
N HIS A 60 5.93 22.62 -6.54
CA HIS A 60 5.30 21.42 -7.12
C HIS A 60 5.88 21.08 -8.49
N THR A 61 6.13 22.11 -9.34
CA THR A 61 6.74 21.92 -10.66
C THR A 61 8.17 21.38 -10.56
N ILE A 62 8.99 21.91 -9.64
CA ILE A 62 10.36 21.45 -9.42
C ILE A 62 10.38 20.00 -8.94
N PHE A 63 9.55 19.65 -7.97
CA PHE A 63 9.44 18.27 -7.48
C PHE A 63 8.99 17.30 -8.58
N GLY A 64 8.01 17.66 -9.40
CA GLY A 64 7.61 16.85 -10.55
C GLY A 64 8.71 16.66 -11.59
N LYS A 65 9.59 17.64 -11.80
CA LYS A 65 10.77 17.51 -12.69
C LYS A 65 11.85 16.62 -12.07
N ILE A 66 12.06 16.69 -10.75
CA ILE A 66 12.97 15.80 -10.04
C ILE A 66 12.47 14.33 -10.14
N GLU A 67 11.17 14.10 -10.00
CA GLU A 67 10.57 12.76 -10.17
C GLU A 67 10.80 12.16 -11.56
N GLN A 68 10.82 13.01 -12.59
CA GLN A 68 11.04 12.61 -13.99
C GLN A 68 12.52 12.50 -14.38
N ALA A 69 13.44 12.96 -13.52
CA ALA A 69 14.87 12.90 -13.77
C ALA A 69 15.44 11.51 -13.43
N GLN A 70 16.50 11.12 -14.11
CA GLN A 70 17.30 9.94 -13.80
C GLN A 70 18.55 10.30 -13.00
N VAL A 71 19.03 11.54 -13.13
CA VAL A 71 20.19 12.06 -12.38
C VAL A 71 19.85 13.44 -11.81
N PHE A 72 20.23 13.65 -10.57
CA PHE A 72 20.11 14.95 -9.89
C PHE A 72 21.49 15.53 -9.62
N VAL A 73 21.73 16.76 -10.08
CA VAL A 73 22.99 17.51 -9.84
C VAL A 73 22.64 18.74 -9.02
N CYS A 74 23.40 19.05 -7.96
CA CYS A 74 23.13 20.23 -7.14
C CYS A 74 24.39 21.01 -6.75
N ASP A 75 24.26 22.35 -6.67
CA ASP A 75 25.28 23.25 -6.13
C ASP A 75 25.11 23.37 -4.62
N ILE A 76 25.98 22.70 -3.85
CA ILE A 76 26.01 22.75 -2.39
C ILE A 76 27.09 23.72 -1.85
N SER A 77 27.54 24.68 -2.62
CA SER A 77 28.49 25.72 -2.16
C SER A 77 27.89 26.53 -1.01
N ILE A 78 28.73 26.90 -0.03
CA ILE A 78 28.30 27.61 1.17
C ILE A 78 27.96 29.06 0.85
N ILE A 79 26.75 29.51 1.19
CA ILE A 79 26.26 30.85 0.87
C ILE A 79 26.49 31.87 2.00
N ASN A 80 26.74 31.42 3.23
CA ASN A 80 26.83 32.25 4.42
C ASN A 80 28.21 32.18 5.09
N GLN A 81 29.29 32.24 4.32
CA GLN A 81 30.65 32.35 4.85
C GLN A 81 30.81 33.57 5.76
N ASN A 82 31.68 33.47 6.76
CA ASN A 82 32.02 34.56 7.67
C ASN A 82 30.84 35.02 8.57
N THR A 83 29.88 34.20 8.83
CA THR A 83 28.82 34.47 9.80
C THR A 83 29.09 33.76 11.14
N LEU A 84 28.50 34.27 12.22
CA LEU A 84 28.46 33.58 13.52
C LEU A 84 27.60 32.33 13.52
N PHE A 85 26.88 32.08 12.43
CA PHE A 85 25.97 30.97 12.27
C PHE A 85 26.66 29.80 11.54
N ARG A 86 26.05 28.64 11.64
CA ARG A 86 26.56 27.43 10.97
C ARG A 86 26.62 27.63 9.46
N PRO A 87 27.74 27.33 8.79
CA PRO A 87 27.83 27.36 7.36
C PRO A 87 26.81 26.42 6.71
N THR A 88 26.13 26.91 5.66
CA THR A 88 25.08 26.14 4.98
C THR A 88 25.03 26.47 3.50
N PRO A 89 24.73 25.48 2.63
CA PRO A 89 24.26 25.74 1.27
C PRO A 89 22.91 26.45 1.27
N ASN A 90 22.45 26.85 0.09
CA ASN A 90 21.11 27.43 -0.05
C ASN A 90 20.02 26.47 0.44
N PRO A 91 19.09 26.92 1.30
CA PRO A 91 18.03 26.08 1.87
C PRO A 91 17.12 25.43 0.82
N ASN A 92 16.81 26.10 -0.31
CA ASN A 92 15.98 25.53 -1.36
C ASN A 92 16.68 24.35 -2.04
N VAL A 93 17.98 24.49 -2.34
CA VAL A 93 18.80 23.39 -2.88
C VAL A 93 18.83 22.20 -1.90
N LEU A 94 18.89 22.46 -0.60
CA LEU A 94 18.86 21.39 0.42
C LEU A 94 17.50 20.68 0.48
N ILE A 95 16.39 21.40 0.32
CA ILE A 95 15.04 20.82 0.25
C ILE A 95 14.90 19.94 -1.02
N GLU A 96 15.34 20.45 -2.17
CA GLU A 96 15.32 19.73 -3.44
C GLU A 96 16.24 18.50 -3.39
N LEU A 97 17.43 18.62 -2.79
CA LEU A 97 18.35 17.50 -2.55
C LEU A 97 17.71 16.44 -1.65
N GLY A 98 17.07 16.83 -0.55
CA GLY A 98 16.36 15.90 0.34
C GLY A 98 15.25 15.15 -0.39
N TYR A 99 14.51 15.84 -1.26
CA TYR A 99 13.49 15.23 -2.09
C TYR A 99 14.10 14.26 -3.13
N ALA A 100 15.18 14.68 -3.82
CA ALA A 100 15.90 13.86 -4.78
C ALA A 100 16.51 12.59 -4.13
N ILE A 101 17.07 12.70 -2.92
CA ILE A 101 17.59 11.54 -2.17
C ILE A 101 16.50 10.49 -1.98
N LYS A 102 15.29 10.92 -1.62
CA LYS A 102 14.17 10.01 -1.42
C LYS A 102 13.67 9.39 -2.73
N THR A 103 13.65 10.17 -3.80
CA THR A 103 13.02 9.78 -5.07
C THR A 103 13.97 8.98 -5.97
N LEU A 104 15.22 9.41 -6.08
CA LEU A 104 16.21 8.85 -7.00
C LEU A 104 17.25 7.96 -6.31
N GLY A 105 17.39 8.07 -5.00
CA GLY A 105 18.46 7.41 -4.24
C GLY A 105 19.82 8.10 -4.40
N TRP A 106 20.75 7.85 -3.47
CA TRP A 106 22.08 8.48 -3.43
C TRP A 106 22.96 8.16 -4.64
N ASP A 107 22.78 7.00 -5.25
CA ASP A 107 23.60 6.53 -6.38
C ASP A 107 23.36 7.37 -7.65
N ASN A 108 22.27 8.10 -7.72
CA ASN A 108 21.86 8.95 -8.84
C ASN A 108 22.06 10.46 -8.57
N ILE A 109 22.80 10.81 -7.50
CA ILE A 109 22.99 12.19 -7.06
C ILE A 109 24.45 12.62 -7.22
N ILE A 110 24.67 13.80 -7.83
CA ILE A 110 25.97 14.44 -7.95
C ILE A 110 25.92 15.77 -7.20
N MET A 111 26.66 15.87 -6.10
CA MET A 111 26.84 17.11 -5.37
C MET A 111 28.09 17.84 -5.86
N VAL A 112 27.96 19.13 -6.19
CA VAL A 112 29.06 19.97 -6.68
C VAL A 112 29.27 21.14 -5.72
N MET A 113 30.51 21.49 -5.42
CA MET A 113 30.85 22.59 -4.56
C MET A 113 32.03 23.42 -5.09
N ASN A 114 31.88 24.72 -5.12
CA ASN A 114 32.98 25.64 -5.36
C ASN A 114 33.76 25.87 -4.06
N SER A 115 34.98 25.35 -3.97
CA SER A 115 35.84 25.45 -2.78
C SER A 115 36.31 26.87 -2.46
N ALA A 116 36.09 27.83 -3.36
CA ALA A 116 36.26 29.26 -3.03
C ALA A 116 35.18 29.80 -2.08
N PHE A 117 34.06 29.09 -1.97
CA PHE A 117 32.91 29.41 -1.10
C PHE A 117 32.64 28.30 -0.07
N GLY A 118 33.67 27.75 0.56
CA GLY A 118 33.58 26.76 1.60
C GLY A 118 34.18 25.41 1.25
N LYS A 119 34.29 24.54 2.25
CA LYS A 119 34.84 23.18 2.09
C LYS A 119 33.75 22.14 2.41
N PRO A 120 33.84 20.92 1.85
CA PRO A 120 32.88 19.86 2.14
C PRO A 120 32.71 19.57 3.63
N GLU A 121 33.81 19.73 4.43
CA GLU A 121 33.82 19.49 5.87
C GLU A 121 32.96 20.52 6.65
N GLU A 122 32.67 21.66 6.05
CA GLU A 122 31.84 22.74 6.62
C GLU A 122 30.35 22.54 6.35
N SER A 123 30.03 21.62 5.45
CA SER A 123 28.64 21.27 5.11
C SER A 123 27.86 20.69 6.29
N PRO A 124 26.51 20.63 6.24
CA PRO A 124 25.69 19.90 7.21
C PRO A 124 26.16 18.47 7.42
N PHE A 125 25.99 17.96 8.66
CA PHE A 125 26.55 16.67 9.09
C PHE A 125 26.23 15.52 8.13
N ASP A 126 25.01 15.45 7.64
CA ASP A 126 24.53 14.35 6.77
C ASP A 126 25.17 14.37 5.36
N LEU A 127 25.75 15.49 4.95
CA LEU A 127 26.43 15.65 3.65
C LEU A 127 27.94 15.44 3.72
N ARG A 128 28.59 15.67 4.89
CA ARG A 128 30.05 15.61 5.05
C ARG A 128 30.67 14.24 4.73
N MET A 129 29.87 13.17 4.98
CA MET A 129 30.34 11.80 4.75
C MET A 129 30.09 11.32 3.32
N ARG A 130 29.61 12.19 2.45
CA ARG A 130 29.30 11.89 1.06
C ARG A 130 30.37 12.43 0.10
N ARG A 131 30.50 11.79 -1.04
CA ARG A 131 31.40 12.26 -2.11
C ARG A 131 30.83 13.53 -2.73
N VAL A 132 31.64 14.60 -2.72
CA VAL A 132 31.34 15.90 -3.33
C VAL A 132 32.37 16.18 -4.41
N ILE A 133 31.94 16.59 -5.60
CA ILE A 133 32.81 17.08 -6.67
C ILE A 133 33.16 18.54 -6.35
N THR A 134 34.42 18.81 -6.10
CA THR A 134 34.88 20.15 -5.80
C THR A 134 35.63 20.75 -6.98
N TYR A 135 35.46 22.05 -7.17
CA TYR A 135 36.27 22.90 -8.08
C TYR A 135 36.63 24.19 -7.35
N HIS A 136 37.63 24.92 -7.89
CA HIS A 136 38.09 26.15 -7.26
C HIS A 136 37.95 27.32 -8.21
N MET A 137 36.92 28.15 -8.03
CA MET A 137 36.64 29.30 -8.89
C MET A 137 36.31 30.54 -8.05
N PRO A 138 37.34 31.30 -7.61
CA PRO A 138 37.13 32.58 -6.98
C PRO A 138 36.66 33.64 -8.01
N GLN A 139 36.04 34.73 -7.53
CA GLN A 139 35.40 35.71 -8.38
C GLN A 139 36.37 36.43 -9.36
N GLU A 140 37.61 36.60 -8.91
CA GLU A 140 38.67 37.32 -9.66
C GLU A 140 39.60 36.39 -10.45
N SER A 141 39.23 35.11 -10.63
CA SER A 141 40.09 34.16 -11.34
C SER A 141 40.20 34.48 -12.84
N GLU A 142 41.43 34.48 -13.35
CA GLU A 142 41.75 34.64 -14.80
C GLU A 142 41.66 33.31 -15.58
N ASP A 143 41.85 32.14 -14.93
CA ASP A 143 41.92 30.83 -15.57
C ASP A 143 40.60 30.01 -15.51
N ARG A 144 39.51 30.68 -15.89
CA ARG A 144 38.17 30.08 -15.88
C ARG A 144 38.03 28.89 -16.84
N ALA A 145 38.72 28.93 -17.98
CA ALA A 145 38.59 27.93 -19.02
C ALA A 145 39.20 26.59 -18.58
N THR A 146 40.39 26.64 -17.97
CA THR A 146 41.07 25.43 -17.47
C THR A 146 40.30 24.78 -16.35
N GLU A 147 39.81 25.57 -15.38
CA GLU A 147 39.06 25.00 -14.24
C GLU A 147 37.71 24.42 -14.68
N ARG A 148 37.01 25.08 -15.61
CA ARG A 148 35.78 24.53 -16.19
C ARG A 148 36.03 23.20 -16.91
N LYS A 149 37.13 23.08 -17.66
CA LYS A 149 37.48 21.84 -18.35
C LYS A 149 37.82 20.70 -17.40
N LYS A 150 38.41 21.01 -16.22
CA LYS A 150 38.61 20.00 -15.15
C LYS A 150 37.28 19.55 -14.58
N LEU A 151 36.37 20.50 -14.27
CA LEU A 151 35.02 20.18 -13.76
C LEU A 151 34.22 19.37 -14.79
N GLU A 152 34.20 19.76 -16.06
CA GLU A 152 33.60 18.99 -17.16
C GLU A 152 34.09 17.54 -17.17
N LYS A 153 35.40 17.32 -17.14
CA LYS A 153 35.96 15.97 -17.14
C LYS A 153 35.49 15.13 -15.95
N THR A 154 35.43 15.74 -14.76
CA THR A 154 34.98 15.07 -13.56
C THR A 154 33.47 14.76 -13.60
N LEU A 155 32.66 15.69 -14.07
CA LEU A 155 31.24 15.51 -14.29
C LEU A 155 30.95 14.45 -15.36
N THR A 156 31.72 14.44 -16.47
CA THR A 156 31.61 13.39 -17.50
C THR A 156 31.84 11.99 -16.91
N ALA A 157 32.88 11.83 -16.10
CA ALA A 157 33.19 10.55 -15.47
C ALA A 157 32.09 10.12 -14.47
N ALA A 158 31.58 11.06 -13.68
CA ALA A 158 30.51 10.79 -12.73
C ALA A 158 29.18 10.43 -13.44
N LEU A 159 28.81 11.19 -14.46
CA LEU A 159 27.61 10.89 -15.26
C LEU A 159 27.73 9.54 -15.99
N ARG A 160 28.89 9.23 -16.60
CA ARG A 160 29.12 7.93 -17.23
C ARG A 160 28.89 6.78 -16.24
N SER A 161 29.48 6.87 -15.06
CA SER A 161 29.33 5.82 -14.04
C SER A 161 27.86 5.59 -13.63
N ILE A 162 27.06 6.65 -13.55
CA ILE A 162 25.63 6.54 -13.28
C ILE A 162 24.91 5.95 -14.50
N LEU A 163 25.18 6.46 -15.70
CA LEU A 163 24.51 6.00 -16.92
C LEU A 163 24.85 4.55 -17.27
N GLU A 164 26.09 4.10 -17.09
CA GLU A 164 26.48 2.69 -17.22
C GLU A 164 25.76 1.80 -16.20
N GLY A 165 25.55 2.30 -14.99
CA GLY A 165 24.73 1.63 -13.98
C GLY A 165 23.26 1.52 -14.40
N LEU A 166 22.73 2.53 -15.06
CA LEU A 166 21.37 2.54 -15.64
C LEU A 166 21.25 1.62 -16.86
N ASP A 167 22.28 1.55 -17.74
CA ASP A 167 22.32 0.66 -18.91
C ASP A 167 22.43 -0.83 -18.50
N LEU A 168 23.19 -1.16 -17.47
CA LEU A 168 23.25 -2.51 -16.90
C LEU A 168 21.90 -2.95 -16.30
N GLN A 169 21.07 -1.98 -15.85
CA GLN A 169 19.69 -2.23 -15.43
C GLN A 169 18.72 -2.36 -16.62
N THR A 170 19.03 -1.80 -17.79
CA THR A 170 18.19 -1.86 -18.99
C THR A 170 18.39 -3.09 -19.86
N THR A 171 19.49 -3.82 -19.73
CA THR A 171 19.71 -5.13 -20.38
C THR A 171 19.11 -6.31 -19.60
N GLY A 172 18.62 -6.07 -18.39
CA GLY A 172 17.82 -7.02 -17.63
C GLY A 172 16.60 -6.30 -17.09
N GLU A 173 15.44 -6.53 -17.71
CA GLU A 173 14.12 -6.05 -17.32
C GLU A 173 14.04 -4.54 -16.99
N ILE A 174 13.15 -3.82 -17.67
CA ILE A 174 12.71 -2.48 -17.26
C ILE A 174 12.28 -2.61 -15.79
N VAL A 175 13.11 -2.18 -14.85
CA VAL A 175 12.68 -2.03 -13.47
C VAL A 175 11.73 -0.84 -13.48
N GLN A 176 10.45 -1.14 -13.66
CA GLN A 176 9.41 -0.16 -13.38
C GLN A 176 9.62 0.30 -11.92
N PRO A 177 9.46 1.60 -11.63
CA PRO A 177 9.54 2.05 -10.25
C PRO A 177 8.61 1.18 -9.43
N LEU A 178 9.11 0.65 -8.31
CA LEU A 178 8.36 -0.24 -7.44
C LEU A 178 6.97 0.36 -7.16
N SER A 179 5.94 -0.42 -7.42
CA SER A 179 4.57 -0.04 -7.06
C SER A 179 4.48 0.26 -5.55
N ILE A 180 3.49 1.02 -5.15
CA ILE A 180 3.29 1.31 -3.71
C ILE A 180 3.12 0.02 -2.90
N GLY A 181 2.56 -1.04 -3.49
CA GLY A 181 2.44 -2.36 -2.89
C GLY A 181 3.81 -3.01 -2.65
N GLU A 182 4.67 -3.04 -3.67
CA GLU A 182 6.04 -3.58 -3.55
C GLU A 182 6.88 -2.79 -2.53
N GLN A 183 6.76 -1.46 -2.53
CA GLN A 183 7.43 -0.63 -1.51
C GLN A 183 6.97 -0.97 -0.09
N ALA A 184 5.66 -1.19 0.12
CA ALA A 184 5.10 -1.55 1.41
C ALA A 184 5.57 -2.95 1.85
N ILE A 185 5.58 -3.94 0.95
CA ILE A 185 6.08 -5.30 1.19
C ILE A 185 7.55 -5.25 1.65
N ILE A 186 8.42 -4.63 0.87
CA ILE A 186 9.86 -4.51 1.17
C ILE A 186 10.07 -3.81 2.51
N ALA A 187 9.30 -2.78 2.81
CA ALA A 187 9.42 -2.03 4.06
C ALA A 187 9.02 -2.87 5.28
N VAL A 188 7.98 -3.70 5.16
CA VAL A 188 7.54 -4.61 6.22
C VAL A 188 8.54 -5.75 6.40
N GLU A 189 8.99 -6.40 5.33
CA GLU A 189 9.99 -7.48 5.36
C GLU A 189 11.29 -7.06 6.04
N ASN A 190 11.75 -5.84 5.76
CA ASN A 190 12.99 -5.31 6.29
C ASN A 190 12.80 -4.46 7.57
N SER A 191 11.60 -4.44 8.16
CA SER A 191 11.27 -3.66 9.36
C SER A 191 11.70 -2.19 9.27
N GLN A 192 11.50 -1.57 8.10
CA GLN A 192 11.91 -0.19 7.85
C GLN A 192 11.11 0.81 8.69
N PRO A 193 11.69 1.93 9.12
CA PRO A 193 11.01 2.93 9.94
C PRO A 193 9.75 3.54 9.31
N ASN A 194 9.66 3.54 7.99
CA ASN A 194 8.54 4.09 7.21
C ASN A 194 7.46 3.06 6.85
N GLN A 195 7.57 1.80 7.29
CA GLN A 195 6.67 0.70 6.92
C GLN A 195 5.19 1.05 7.14
N ILE A 196 4.85 1.64 8.30
CA ILE A 196 3.46 2.01 8.63
C ILE A 196 2.92 3.07 7.67
N SER A 197 3.74 4.07 7.34
CA SER A 197 3.37 5.11 6.37
C SER A 197 3.14 4.53 4.97
N LEU A 198 3.95 3.55 4.55
CA LEU A 198 3.80 2.90 3.25
C LEU A 198 2.56 1.99 3.22
N VAL A 199 2.27 1.24 4.28
CA VAL A 199 1.04 0.46 4.42
C VAL A 199 -0.19 1.37 4.34
N ARG A 200 -0.19 2.52 5.03
CA ARG A 200 -1.27 3.51 4.96
C ARG A 200 -1.45 4.07 3.55
N ARG A 201 -0.35 4.43 2.89
CA ARG A 201 -0.39 4.92 1.50
C ARG A 201 -0.90 3.86 0.53
N PHE A 202 -0.51 2.60 0.73
CA PHE A 202 -1.04 1.49 -0.05
C PHE A 202 -2.55 1.34 0.12
N MET A 203 -3.07 1.39 1.34
CA MET A 203 -4.53 1.29 1.59
C MET A 203 -5.30 2.47 0.98
N THR A 204 -4.72 3.67 0.99
CA THR A 204 -5.28 4.84 0.31
C THR A 204 -5.30 4.63 -1.20
N TRP A 205 -4.21 4.17 -1.79
CA TRP A 205 -4.12 3.84 -3.21
C TRP A 205 -5.13 2.73 -3.59
N LEU A 206 -5.20 1.67 -2.81
CA LEU A 206 -6.16 0.57 -3.04
C LEU A 206 -7.60 1.08 -3.08
N ARG A 207 -7.97 1.96 -2.14
CA ARG A 207 -9.29 2.59 -2.12
C ARG A 207 -9.53 3.41 -3.40
N ASP A 208 -8.55 4.21 -3.84
CA ASP A 208 -8.67 5.06 -5.04
C ASP A 208 -8.84 4.21 -6.31
N GLU A 209 -8.12 3.09 -6.43
CA GLU A 209 -8.29 2.14 -7.54
C GLU A 209 -9.66 1.46 -7.49
N LEU A 210 -10.16 1.09 -6.32
CA LEU A 210 -11.51 0.55 -6.16
C LEU A 210 -12.58 1.59 -6.50
N ASP A 211 -12.38 2.87 -6.12
CA ASP A 211 -13.28 3.97 -6.48
C ASP A 211 -13.36 4.17 -8.00
N ALA A 212 -12.26 3.90 -8.74
CA ALA A 212 -12.24 3.94 -10.21
C ALA A 212 -12.98 2.77 -10.87
N LEU A 213 -13.09 1.62 -10.20
CA LEU A 213 -13.75 0.41 -10.69
C LEU A 213 -15.22 0.28 -10.27
N LYS A 214 -15.70 1.13 -9.36
CA LYS A 214 -17.10 1.04 -8.90
C LYS A 214 -18.08 1.15 -10.06
N PRO A 215 -19.21 0.40 -10.04
CA PRO A 215 -20.18 0.46 -11.11
C PRO A 215 -20.87 1.83 -11.20
N ASP A 216 -21.06 2.31 -12.42
CA ASP A 216 -21.89 3.50 -12.69
C ASP A 216 -23.31 3.06 -13.12
N PHE A 217 -24.27 3.27 -12.24
CA PHE A 217 -25.68 2.95 -12.51
C PHE A 217 -26.44 4.10 -13.20
N THR A 218 -25.81 5.24 -13.48
CA THR A 218 -26.47 6.41 -14.09
C THR A 218 -26.54 6.32 -15.61
N GLY A 219 -25.59 5.63 -16.24
CA GLY A 219 -25.46 5.48 -17.70
C GLY A 219 -26.47 4.49 -18.33
N GLY A 220 -27.33 3.87 -17.54
CA GLY A 220 -28.22 2.79 -18.00
C GLY A 220 -27.52 1.43 -18.02
N GLY A 221 -28.29 0.36 -18.25
CA GLY A 221 -27.78 -1.01 -18.18
C GLY A 221 -28.46 -1.80 -17.06
N ILE A 222 -28.12 -3.08 -16.98
CA ILE A 222 -28.67 -3.97 -15.96
C ILE A 222 -27.75 -3.90 -14.74
N ALA A 223 -28.25 -3.35 -13.65
CA ALA A 223 -27.42 -3.00 -12.48
C ALA A 223 -26.62 -4.18 -11.90
N ASP A 224 -27.21 -5.36 -11.82
CA ASP A 224 -26.53 -6.56 -11.32
C ASP A 224 -25.41 -7.07 -12.28
N GLU A 225 -25.53 -6.82 -13.58
CA GLU A 225 -24.47 -7.13 -14.56
C GLU A 225 -23.30 -6.14 -14.42
N LEU A 226 -23.60 -4.84 -14.27
CA LEU A 226 -22.59 -3.82 -14.02
C LEU A 226 -21.82 -4.10 -12.73
N LEU A 227 -22.53 -4.52 -11.65
CA LEU A 227 -21.88 -4.91 -10.40
C LEU A 227 -20.91 -6.08 -10.62
N VAL A 228 -21.36 -7.16 -11.26
CA VAL A 228 -20.50 -8.34 -11.49
C VAL A 228 -19.31 -7.99 -12.37
N GLN A 229 -19.49 -7.22 -13.44
CA GLN A 229 -18.39 -6.74 -14.28
C GLN A 229 -17.36 -5.93 -13.50
N SER A 230 -17.79 -5.04 -12.58
CA SER A 230 -16.88 -4.30 -11.71
C SER A 230 -16.12 -5.22 -10.75
N ILE A 231 -16.80 -6.19 -10.15
CA ILE A 231 -16.16 -7.19 -9.27
C ILE A 231 -15.11 -8.01 -10.05
N GLU A 232 -15.38 -8.40 -11.28
CA GLU A 232 -14.46 -9.17 -12.13
C GLU A 232 -13.18 -8.42 -12.50
N GLN A 233 -13.14 -7.09 -12.37
CA GLN A 233 -11.95 -6.28 -12.63
C GLN A 233 -11.03 -6.14 -11.41
N THR A 234 -11.44 -6.57 -10.21
CA THR A 234 -10.70 -6.35 -8.97
C THR A 234 -9.66 -7.42 -8.56
N PRO A 235 -9.55 -8.63 -9.18
CA PRO A 235 -8.66 -9.67 -8.68
C PRO A 235 -7.21 -9.24 -8.49
N ASP A 236 -6.66 -8.40 -9.37
CA ASP A 236 -5.26 -7.96 -9.29
C ASP A 236 -5.04 -7.01 -8.10
N LEU A 237 -6.05 -6.22 -7.71
CA LEU A 237 -6.02 -5.39 -6.51
C LEU A 237 -6.08 -6.25 -5.24
N VAL A 238 -6.95 -7.25 -5.23
CA VAL A 238 -7.05 -8.20 -4.10
C VAL A 238 -5.76 -9.01 -3.94
N ILE A 239 -5.09 -9.38 -5.05
CA ILE A 239 -3.78 -10.06 -5.02
C ILE A 239 -2.72 -9.18 -4.37
N GLN A 240 -2.61 -7.90 -4.75
CA GLN A 240 -1.64 -6.99 -4.15
C GLN A 240 -1.90 -6.80 -2.65
N PHE A 241 -3.17 -6.65 -2.25
CA PHE A 241 -3.55 -6.61 -0.85
C PHE A 241 -3.17 -7.91 -0.11
N ALA A 242 -3.47 -9.07 -0.69
CA ALA A 242 -3.16 -10.38 -0.12
C ALA A 242 -1.65 -10.57 0.10
N GLN A 243 -0.81 -10.12 -0.83
CA GLN A 243 0.65 -10.17 -0.71
C GLN A 243 1.16 -9.38 0.51
N ILE A 244 0.64 -8.17 0.72
CA ILE A 244 1.00 -7.37 1.90
C ILE A 244 0.49 -8.02 3.18
N ALA A 245 -0.74 -8.51 3.20
CA ALA A 245 -1.32 -9.21 4.34
C ALA A 245 -0.53 -10.48 4.70
N GLU A 246 -0.08 -11.23 3.69
CA GLU A 246 0.78 -12.41 3.86
C GLU A 246 2.10 -12.07 4.53
N VAL A 247 2.79 -11.05 4.04
CA VAL A 247 4.08 -10.61 4.61
C VAL A 247 3.91 -10.14 6.05
N ILE A 248 2.89 -9.32 6.33
CA ILE A 248 2.59 -8.84 7.69
C ILE A 248 2.34 -10.01 8.63
N ALA A 249 1.54 -11.00 8.21
CA ALA A 249 1.25 -12.18 9.01
C ALA A 249 2.50 -13.05 9.21
N THR A 250 3.31 -13.26 8.18
CA THR A 250 4.55 -14.05 8.22
C THR A 250 5.57 -13.41 9.16
N MET A 251 5.79 -12.11 9.05
CA MET A 251 6.73 -11.35 9.89
C MET A 251 6.21 -11.10 11.31
N ASN A 252 4.94 -11.43 11.59
CA ASN A 252 4.27 -11.12 12.86
C ASN A 252 4.35 -9.63 13.23
N ASN A 253 4.16 -8.76 12.24
CA ASN A 253 4.27 -7.32 12.41
C ASN A 253 2.94 -6.74 12.94
N SER A 254 2.83 -6.62 14.25
CA SER A 254 1.61 -6.15 14.93
C SER A 254 1.23 -4.72 14.55
N ASP A 255 2.22 -3.83 14.39
CA ASP A 255 1.97 -2.42 14.09
C ASP A 255 1.40 -2.25 12.68
N ALA A 256 1.98 -2.96 11.70
CA ALA A 256 1.49 -2.97 10.33
C ALA A 256 0.11 -3.64 10.21
N ALA A 257 -0.14 -4.70 10.98
CA ALA A 257 -1.45 -5.36 11.03
C ALA A 257 -2.52 -4.43 11.63
N THR A 258 -2.20 -3.74 12.72
CA THR A 258 -3.08 -2.75 13.34
C THR A 258 -3.36 -1.59 12.37
N GLU A 259 -2.36 -1.15 11.61
CA GLU A 259 -2.57 -0.10 10.60
C GLU A 259 -3.52 -0.58 9.50
N ILE A 260 -3.34 -1.79 8.92
CA ILE A 260 -4.30 -2.34 7.93
C ILE A 260 -5.70 -2.39 8.52
N TYR A 261 -5.84 -2.91 9.74
CA TYR A 261 -7.14 -3.05 10.38
C TYR A 261 -7.85 -1.69 10.53
N LYS A 262 -7.13 -0.66 10.98
CA LYS A 262 -7.67 0.71 11.07
C LYS A 262 -8.04 1.26 9.69
N GLN A 263 -7.23 1.02 8.68
CA GLN A 263 -7.47 1.52 7.33
C GLN A 263 -8.65 0.85 6.61
N PHE A 264 -9.24 -0.22 7.18
CA PHE A 264 -10.54 -0.71 6.70
C PHE A 264 -11.64 0.35 6.80
N GLU A 265 -11.47 1.41 7.62
CA GLU A 265 -12.40 2.55 7.62
C GLU A 265 -12.61 3.11 6.21
N LEU A 266 -11.54 3.22 5.39
CA LEU A 266 -11.60 3.73 4.01
C LEU A 266 -12.56 2.94 3.12
N ILE A 267 -12.71 1.64 3.37
CA ILE A 267 -13.61 0.76 2.64
C ILE A 267 -15.01 0.79 3.23
N LEU A 268 -15.11 0.73 4.56
CA LEU A 268 -16.39 0.66 5.27
C LEU A 268 -17.17 1.98 5.18
N GLU A 269 -16.50 3.12 5.08
CA GLU A 269 -17.13 4.41 4.78
C GLU A 269 -17.89 4.42 3.46
N ARG A 270 -17.48 3.55 2.49
CA ARG A 270 -18.16 3.39 1.19
C ARG A 270 -19.41 2.52 1.28
N TYR A 271 -19.78 2.00 2.45
CA TYR A 271 -21.03 1.25 2.66
C TYR A 271 -22.25 2.14 2.79
N ASN A 272 -22.04 3.46 2.85
CA ASN A 272 -23.09 4.46 2.94
C ASN A 272 -22.62 5.80 2.35
N VAL A 273 -23.51 6.75 2.24
CA VAL A 273 -23.20 8.12 1.80
C VAL A 273 -22.44 8.91 2.87
N PRO A 274 -21.55 9.81 2.48
CA PRO A 274 -20.92 10.75 3.41
C PRO A 274 -21.98 11.60 4.12
N ARG A 275 -21.72 12.00 5.37
CA ARG A 275 -22.61 12.90 6.15
C ARG A 275 -22.94 14.21 5.45
N THR A 276 -22.08 14.67 4.56
CA THR A 276 -22.25 15.90 3.76
C THR A 276 -23.08 15.69 2.50
N PHE A 277 -23.53 14.45 2.23
CA PHE A 277 -24.30 14.17 1.02
C PHE A 277 -25.75 14.65 1.18
N PHE A 278 -26.20 15.47 0.23
CA PHE A 278 -27.58 15.96 0.13
C PHE A 278 -28.16 15.45 -1.21
N GLY A 279 -28.71 14.27 -1.21
CA GLY A 279 -29.28 13.66 -2.42
C GLY A 279 -30.06 12.39 -2.10
N SER A 280 -30.63 11.77 -3.13
CA SER A 280 -31.22 10.43 -3.01
C SER A 280 -30.19 9.36 -3.35
N TYR A 281 -30.15 8.29 -2.60
CA TYR A 281 -29.33 7.11 -2.84
C TYR A 281 -30.17 5.84 -2.64
N LYS A 282 -29.66 4.74 -3.13
CA LYS A 282 -30.22 3.40 -2.90
C LYS A 282 -29.18 2.54 -2.23
N ASP A 283 -29.60 1.58 -1.43
CA ASP A 283 -28.71 0.65 -0.74
C ASP A 283 -27.82 -0.17 -1.72
N ILE A 284 -28.33 -0.43 -2.92
CA ILE A 284 -27.60 -1.09 -4.00
C ILE A 284 -26.39 -0.31 -4.52
N ASP A 285 -26.31 1.00 -4.30
CA ASP A 285 -25.21 1.84 -4.76
C ASP A 285 -23.89 1.49 -4.03
N PHE A 286 -24.00 0.79 -2.89
CA PHE A 286 -22.89 0.39 -2.04
C PHE A 286 -22.52 -1.09 -2.17
N ASP A 287 -23.25 -1.88 -2.94
CA ASP A 287 -23.11 -3.33 -3.04
C ASP A 287 -21.72 -3.78 -3.50
N PHE A 288 -21.07 -2.99 -4.36
CA PHE A 288 -19.70 -3.23 -4.79
C PHE A 288 -18.73 -3.24 -3.59
N TYR A 289 -18.80 -2.23 -2.74
CA TYR A 289 -17.92 -2.14 -1.56
C TYR A 289 -18.26 -3.15 -0.49
N LYS A 290 -19.53 -3.52 -0.33
CA LYS A 290 -19.96 -4.60 0.59
C LYS A 290 -19.35 -5.94 0.18
N PHE A 291 -19.24 -6.23 -1.13
CA PHE A 291 -18.57 -7.42 -1.65
C PHE A 291 -17.06 -7.37 -1.39
N ILE A 292 -16.42 -6.32 -1.88
CA ILE A 292 -14.95 -6.19 -1.79
C ILE A 292 -14.46 -6.07 -0.35
N GLY A 293 -15.16 -5.32 0.49
CA GLY A 293 -14.81 -5.19 1.90
C GLY A 293 -14.85 -6.52 2.64
N HIS A 294 -15.86 -7.36 2.38
CA HIS A 294 -15.91 -8.72 2.92
C HIS A 294 -14.73 -9.56 2.41
N GLU A 295 -14.47 -9.57 1.09
CA GLU A 295 -13.38 -10.37 0.51
C GLU A 295 -12.00 -9.95 1.05
N LEU A 296 -11.70 -8.65 1.13
CA LEU A 296 -10.44 -8.15 1.66
C LEU A 296 -10.29 -8.47 3.16
N PHE A 297 -11.35 -8.28 3.94
CA PHE A 297 -11.30 -8.52 5.38
C PHE A 297 -11.05 -9.99 5.71
N VAL A 298 -11.79 -10.90 5.08
CA VAL A 298 -11.58 -12.35 5.26
C VAL A 298 -10.19 -12.75 4.76
N THR A 299 -9.73 -12.19 3.64
CA THR A 299 -8.38 -12.42 3.12
C THR A 299 -7.31 -12.04 4.14
N PHE A 300 -7.41 -10.87 4.78
CA PHE A 300 -6.47 -10.43 5.82
C PHE A 300 -6.42 -11.43 6.99
N PHE A 301 -7.56 -11.76 7.56
CA PHE A 301 -7.62 -12.71 8.67
C PHE A 301 -7.20 -14.13 8.27
N SER A 302 -7.36 -14.51 7.00
CA SER A 302 -6.96 -15.83 6.51
C SER A 302 -5.45 -16.07 6.65
N PHE A 303 -4.64 -15.05 6.42
CA PHE A 303 -3.19 -15.13 6.63
C PHE A 303 -2.82 -15.15 8.11
N LEU A 304 -3.45 -14.32 8.94
CA LEU A 304 -3.19 -14.30 10.37
C LEU A 304 -3.51 -15.68 11.01
N ILE A 305 -4.61 -16.32 10.58
CA ILE A 305 -5.01 -17.67 11.04
C ILE A 305 -4.02 -18.72 10.52
N ARG A 306 -3.63 -18.67 9.25
CA ARG A 306 -2.65 -19.58 8.66
C ARG A 306 -1.32 -19.54 9.43
N GLU A 307 -0.87 -18.36 9.82
CA GLU A 307 0.36 -18.15 10.57
C GLU A 307 0.18 -18.28 12.10
N ASN A 308 -1.03 -18.67 12.56
CA ASN A 308 -1.36 -18.84 13.98
C ASN A 308 -1.09 -17.59 14.84
N ARG A 309 -1.40 -16.39 14.33
CA ARG A 309 -1.22 -15.10 15.01
C ARG A 309 -2.37 -14.82 15.98
N TRP A 310 -2.65 -15.77 16.88
CA TRP A 310 -3.84 -15.81 17.70
C TRP A 310 -4.01 -14.60 18.62
N GLN A 311 -2.92 -14.15 19.26
CA GLN A 311 -2.96 -12.96 20.10
C GLN A 311 -3.29 -11.71 19.29
N LEU A 312 -2.62 -11.52 18.15
CA LEU A 312 -2.85 -10.39 17.27
C LEU A 312 -4.29 -10.38 16.72
N ILE A 313 -4.84 -11.54 16.34
CA ILE A 313 -6.24 -11.69 15.94
C ILE A 313 -7.18 -11.22 17.05
N ALA A 314 -6.91 -11.62 18.29
CA ALA A 314 -7.74 -11.22 19.44
C ALA A 314 -7.71 -9.70 19.65
N ASP A 315 -6.51 -9.12 19.67
CA ASP A 315 -6.31 -7.69 19.88
C ASP A 315 -7.03 -6.87 18.80
N LEU A 316 -6.89 -7.25 17.52
CA LEU A 316 -7.57 -6.58 16.41
C LEU A 316 -9.10 -6.69 16.50
N LEU A 317 -9.65 -7.87 16.82
CA LEU A 317 -11.10 -8.07 16.88
C LEU A 317 -11.76 -7.44 18.13
N GLU A 318 -10.96 -7.06 19.14
CA GLU A 318 -11.43 -6.27 20.28
C GLU A 318 -11.44 -4.77 19.97
N GLU A 319 -10.56 -4.31 19.08
CA GLU A 319 -10.61 -2.94 18.59
C GLU A 319 -11.80 -2.75 17.64
N GLY A 320 -12.50 -1.63 17.78
CA GLY A 320 -13.48 -1.22 16.77
C GLY A 320 -12.80 -0.52 15.59
N ILE A 321 -13.49 -0.45 14.46
CA ILE A 321 -13.09 0.34 13.30
C ILE A 321 -13.89 1.63 13.34
N TYR A 322 -13.24 2.78 13.24
CA TYR A 322 -13.95 4.05 13.15
C TYR A 322 -14.51 4.23 11.74
N VAL A 323 -15.81 4.49 11.64
CA VAL A 323 -16.49 4.75 10.37
C VAL A 323 -17.33 6.01 10.52
N GLU A 324 -17.02 7.04 9.77
CA GLU A 324 -17.78 8.28 9.74
C GLU A 324 -19.04 8.11 8.89
N ASN A 325 -20.07 7.45 9.44
CA ASN A 325 -21.26 7.09 8.72
C ASN A 325 -22.51 7.86 9.21
N HIS A 326 -23.43 8.15 8.29
CA HIS A 326 -24.68 8.89 8.54
C HIS A 326 -25.68 8.11 9.40
N GLU A 327 -25.69 6.76 9.34
CA GLU A 327 -26.67 5.89 10.02
C GLU A 327 -26.19 5.36 11.37
N ILE A 328 -24.88 5.27 11.59
CA ILE A 328 -24.35 4.77 12.86
C ILE A 328 -24.55 5.86 13.90
N SER A 329 -25.47 5.57 14.79
CA SER A 329 -25.96 6.42 15.85
C SER A 329 -24.96 7.44 16.40
N ARG A 330 -25.48 8.54 16.58
CA ARG A 330 -25.11 9.79 17.23
C ARG A 330 -23.99 9.81 18.25
N GLU A 331 -23.38 8.69 18.67
CA GLU A 331 -22.50 8.70 19.84
C GLU A 331 -21.03 8.33 19.60
N GLN A 332 -20.61 7.49 18.62
CA GLN A 332 -19.17 7.17 18.54
C GLN A 332 -18.58 6.77 17.19
N GLY A 333 -19.32 6.43 16.14
CA GLY A 333 -18.75 6.02 14.83
C GLY A 333 -17.90 4.74 14.87
N LEU A 334 -17.81 4.07 16.01
CA LEU A 334 -17.01 2.85 16.20
C LEU A 334 -17.86 1.63 15.92
N VAL A 335 -17.47 0.83 14.91
CA VAL A 335 -18.17 -0.41 14.54
C VAL A 335 -17.31 -1.63 14.88
N SER A 336 -17.99 -2.73 15.21
CA SER A 336 -17.36 -4.03 15.37
C SER A 336 -17.02 -4.65 14.01
N PHE A 337 -16.10 -5.62 13.98
CA PHE A 337 -15.79 -6.43 12.81
C PHE A 337 -17.04 -7.04 12.14
N THR A 338 -18.10 -7.28 12.88
CA THR A 338 -19.38 -7.83 12.36
C THR A 338 -20.14 -6.84 11.47
N TYR A 339 -19.69 -5.61 11.39
CA TYR A 339 -20.21 -4.62 10.44
C TYR A 339 -19.79 -4.91 8.99
N VAL A 340 -18.70 -5.64 8.78
CA VAL A 340 -18.10 -5.91 7.47
C VAL A 340 -18.99 -6.74 6.54
N PRO A 341 -19.51 -7.94 6.92
CA PRO A 341 -20.33 -8.73 6.01
C PRO A 341 -21.74 -8.17 5.93
N LYS A 342 -22.10 -7.68 4.77
CA LYS A 342 -23.43 -7.14 4.48
C LYS A 342 -24.15 -8.00 3.44
N TYR A 343 -25.46 -7.88 3.41
CA TYR A 343 -26.30 -8.38 2.34
C TYR A 343 -26.09 -7.55 1.07
N ILE A 344 -25.99 -8.22 -0.07
CA ILE A 344 -25.76 -7.61 -1.38
C ILE A 344 -27.01 -7.81 -2.22
N GLU A 345 -27.82 -6.77 -2.30
CA GLU A 345 -29.16 -6.83 -2.88
C GLU A 345 -29.12 -7.15 -4.40
N LEU A 346 -28.18 -6.55 -5.13
CA LEU A 346 -28.06 -6.78 -6.58
C LEU A 346 -27.67 -8.23 -6.92
N LEU A 347 -26.92 -8.94 -6.08
CA LEU A 347 -26.61 -10.34 -6.33
C LEU A 347 -27.82 -11.24 -6.12
N GLU A 348 -28.73 -10.91 -5.21
CA GLU A 348 -29.98 -11.61 -5.04
C GLU A 348 -30.98 -11.26 -6.17
N HIS A 349 -31.02 -10.02 -6.62
CA HIS A 349 -31.74 -9.63 -7.83
C HIS A 349 -31.28 -10.42 -9.05
N ARG A 350 -29.93 -10.62 -9.21
CA ARG A 350 -29.35 -11.45 -10.27
C ARG A 350 -29.83 -12.90 -10.17
N ASN A 351 -29.80 -13.47 -8.96
CA ASN A 351 -30.28 -14.81 -8.70
C ASN A 351 -31.72 -15.03 -9.20
N THR A 352 -32.59 -14.08 -8.85
CA THR A 352 -34.00 -14.08 -9.22
C THR A 352 -34.21 -13.82 -10.72
N ARG A 353 -33.59 -12.78 -11.27
CA ARG A 353 -33.74 -12.37 -12.68
C ARG A 353 -33.29 -13.47 -13.66
N LEU A 354 -32.16 -14.10 -13.38
CA LEU A 354 -31.58 -15.15 -14.22
C LEU A 354 -32.08 -16.56 -13.85
N ARG A 355 -32.92 -16.68 -12.81
CA ARG A 355 -33.44 -17.96 -12.27
C ARG A 355 -32.33 -18.97 -11.98
N LEU A 356 -31.23 -18.50 -11.34
CA LEU A 356 -30.05 -19.31 -11.09
C LEU A 356 -30.30 -20.41 -10.05
N ASN A 357 -31.30 -20.23 -9.20
CA ASN A 357 -31.62 -21.13 -8.07
C ASN A 357 -30.41 -21.42 -7.17
N LYS A 358 -29.58 -20.40 -6.94
CA LYS A 358 -28.40 -20.50 -6.09
C LYS A 358 -28.75 -20.17 -4.64
N ILE A 359 -28.03 -20.77 -3.70
CA ILE A 359 -28.14 -20.45 -2.27
C ILE A 359 -27.64 -19.03 -2.03
N SER A 360 -26.52 -18.66 -2.67
CA SER A 360 -25.91 -17.35 -2.60
C SER A 360 -25.03 -17.10 -3.83
N VAL A 361 -25.39 -16.12 -4.64
CA VAL A 361 -24.55 -15.67 -5.75
C VAL A 361 -23.26 -15.03 -5.24
N HIS A 362 -23.30 -14.38 -4.09
CA HIS A 362 -22.10 -13.87 -3.39
C HIS A 362 -21.09 -15.01 -3.12
N ALA A 363 -21.57 -16.11 -2.55
CA ALA A 363 -20.72 -17.29 -2.29
C ALA A 363 -20.20 -17.90 -3.60
N ASP A 364 -21.02 -17.93 -4.67
CA ASP A 364 -20.60 -18.48 -5.97
C ASP A 364 -19.45 -17.69 -6.55
N ILE A 365 -19.53 -16.34 -6.54
CA ILE A 365 -18.47 -15.47 -7.04
C ILE A 365 -17.19 -15.65 -6.21
N LEU A 366 -17.27 -15.69 -4.88
CA LEU A 366 -16.11 -15.96 -4.02
C LEU A 366 -15.47 -17.31 -4.35
N ASN A 367 -16.31 -18.37 -4.48
CA ASN A 367 -15.79 -19.69 -4.80
C ASN A 367 -15.08 -19.73 -6.16
N GLU A 368 -15.64 -19.11 -7.17
CA GLU A 368 -15.03 -19.04 -8.51
C GLU A 368 -13.68 -18.32 -8.46
N ARG A 369 -13.61 -17.18 -7.78
CA ARG A 369 -12.38 -16.38 -7.63
C ARG A 369 -11.27 -17.11 -6.89
N HIS A 370 -11.62 -17.86 -5.82
CA HIS A 370 -10.66 -18.51 -4.91
C HIS A 370 -10.42 -20.01 -5.22
N THR A 371 -11.15 -20.62 -6.15
CA THR A 371 -10.96 -22.02 -6.58
C THR A 371 -10.35 -22.11 -7.97
N ASP A 372 -10.90 -21.40 -8.94
CA ASP A 372 -10.52 -21.47 -10.35
C ASP A 372 -9.94 -20.17 -10.87
N GLY A 373 -10.10 -19.07 -10.13
CA GLY A 373 -9.66 -17.73 -10.50
C GLY A 373 -8.22 -17.41 -10.11
N LYS A 374 -7.83 -16.16 -10.36
CA LYS A 374 -6.46 -15.65 -10.07
C LYS A 374 -6.06 -15.76 -8.57
N LEU A 375 -7.04 -15.70 -7.66
CA LEU A 375 -6.79 -15.72 -6.21
C LEU A 375 -6.44 -17.11 -5.67
N THR A 376 -6.71 -18.18 -6.41
CA THR A 376 -6.51 -19.57 -5.97
C THR A 376 -5.10 -19.87 -5.44
N LYS A 377 -4.08 -19.27 -6.05
CA LYS A 377 -2.67 -19.51 -5.68
C LYS A 377 -2.24 -18.77 -4.42
N ILE A 378 -2.90 -17.67 -4.11
CA ILE A 378 -2.53 -16.79 -2.99
C ILE A 378 -3.43 -17.02 -1.78
N VAL A 379 -4.74 -17.08 -1.99
CA VAL A 379 -5.75 -17.36 -0.96
C VAL A 379 -6.69 -18.45 -1.47
N PRO A 380 -6.31 -19.74 -1.35
CA PRO A 380 -7.19 -20.84 -1.74
C PRO A 380 -8.52 -20.80 -1.00
N MET A 381 -9.60 -21.22 -1.63
CA MET A 381 -10.96 -21.18 -1.06
C MET A 381 -11.06 -21.81 0.33
N GLN A 382 -10.34 -22.91 0.61
CA GLN A 382 -10.34 -23.54 1.94
C GLN A 382 -9.75 -22.59 3.01
N GLN A 383 -8.65 -21.87 2.71
CA GLN A 383 -8.04 -20.91 3.61
C GLN A 383 -9.01 -19.74 3.88
N PHE A 384 -9.70 -19.26 2.84
CA PHE A 384 -10.71 -18.22 2.96
C PHE A 384 -11.88 -18.68 3.85
N MET A 385 -12.44 -19.87 3.60
CA MET A 385 -13.53 -20.44 4.40
C MET A 385 -13.15 -20.68 5.86
N ASP A 386 -11.92 -21.09 6.13
CA ASP A 386 -11.43 -21.28 7.50
C ASP A 386 -11.47 -19.96 8.28
N ALA A 387 -11.09 -18.85 7.63
CA ALA A 387 -11.14 -17.53 8.25
C ALA A 387 -12.57 -16.99 8.41
N ASP A 388 -13.40 -17.15 7.39
CA ASP A 388 -14.81 -16.75 7.42
C ASP A 388 -15.57 -17.49 8.55
N CYS A 389 -15.28 -18.78 8.71
CA CYS A 389 -15.81 -19.60 9.82
C CYS A 389 -15.27 -19.15 11.20
N PHE A 390 -14.00 -18.75 11.29
CA PHE A 390 -13.42 -18.26 12.53
C PHE A 390 -14.11 -16.98 13.01
N LEU A 391 -14.30 -16.02 12.11
CA LEU A 391 -14.97 -14.76 12.39
C LEU A 391 -16.44 -14.99 12.80
N PHE A 392 -17.11 -15.95 12.17
CA PHE A 392 -18.43 -16.39 12.62
C PHE A 392 -18.40 -16.93 14.06
N LEU A 393 -17.51 -17.86 14.37
CA LEU A 393 -17.42 -18.44 15.72
C LEU A 393 -17.10 -17.37 16.77
N ARG A 394 -16.18 -16.44 16.47
CA ARG A 394 -15.89 -15.30 17.35
C ARG A 394 -17.16 -14.51 17.64
N SER A 395 -17.96 -14.18 16.61
CA SER A 395 -19.20 -13.44 16.79
C SER A 395 -20.24 -14.21 17.61
N GLU A 396 -20.36 -15.52 17.39
CA GLU A 396 -21.26 -16.40 18.16
C GLU A 396 -20.88 -16.47 19.65
N PHE A 397 -19.59 -16.39 19.95
CA PHE A 397 -19.10 -16.47 21.33
C PHE A 397 -19.05 -15.14 22.06
N THR A 398 -19.06 -14.02 21.36
CA THR A 398 -18.90 -12.69 21.99
C THR A 398 -20.17 -11.84 21.96
N ILE A 399 -21.04 -12.04 20.98
CA ILE A 399 -22.26 -11.23 20.84
C ILE A 399 -23.46 -11.96 21.45
N SER A 400 -24.26 -11.25 22.26
CA SER A 400 -25.43 -11.81 22.90
C SER A 400 -26.51 -12.22 21.89
N GLU A 401 -27.37 -13.19 22.27
CA GLU A 401 -28.39 -13.78 21.38
C GLU A 401 -29.50 -12.82 20.91
N THR A 402 -29.53 -11.61 21.43
CA THR A 402 -30.63 -10.65 21.19
C THR A 402 -30.66 -10.04 19.80
N SER A 403 -29.57 -10.16 19.01
CA SER A 403 -29.49 -9.58 17.67
C SER A 403 -28.81 -10.54 16.68
N LYS A 404 -29.62 -11.27 15.91
CA LYS A 404 -29.09 -12.14 14.83
C LYS A 404 -28.43 -11.34 13.70
N TRP A 405 -28.81 -10.10 13.53
CA TRP A 405 -28.34 -9.24 12.45
C TRP A 405 -26.99 -8.56 12.76
N ASP A 406 -26.57 -8.58 14.03
CA ASP A 406 -25.30 -7.99 14.47
C ASP A 406 -24.16 -9.02 14.48
N LYS A 407 -24.43 -10.26 14.07
CA LYS A 407 -23.45 -11.35 14.00
C LYS A 407 -22.80 -11.43 12.61
N TRP A 408 -21.62 -12.02 12.57
CA TRP A 408 -20.92 -12.29 11.33
C TRP A 408 -21.69 -13.25 10.41
N ILE A 409 -21.78 -12.91 9.10
CA ILE A 409 -22.41 -13.75 8.08
C ILE A 409 -21.29 -14.43 7.28
N PRO A 410 -21.06 -15.74 7.45
CA PRO A 410 -20.00 -16.47 6.75
C PRO A 410 -20.47 -16.85 5.34
N TRP A 411 -20.42 -15.93 4.39
CA TRP A 411 -20.93 -16.15 3.03
C TRP A 411 -20.30 -17.34 2.33
N SER A 412 -18.99 -17.58 2.54
CA SER A 412 -18.25 -18.67 1.91
C SER A 412 -18.66 -20.07 2.39
N LYS A 413 -19.38 -20.16 3.51
CA LYS A 413 -19.87 -21.41 4.11
C LYS A 413 -20.59 -22.35 3.15
N VAL A 414 -21.29 -21.79 2.16
CA VAL A 414 -22.05 -22.57 1.14
C VAL A 414 -21.17 -23.64 0.47
N TYR A 415 -19.86 -23.39 0.34
CA TYR A 415 -18.90 -24.30 -0.28
C TYR A 415 -18.05 -25.09 0.72
N MET A 416 -18.26 -24.92 2.02
CA MET A 416 -17.50 -25.62 3.04
C MET A 416 -17.80 -27.12 3.04
N LYS A 417 -16.76 -27.94 2.88
CA LYS A 417 -16.84 -29.42 2.89
C LYS A 417 -15.97 -30.06 3.95
N LYS A 418 -15.14 -29.26 4.61
CA LYS A 418 -14.18 -29.76 5.63
C LYS A 418 -14.23 -28.87 6.85
N THR A 419 -14.05 -29.47 8.01
CA THR A 419 -13.88 -28.74 9.26
C THR A 419 -12.56 -27.96 9.23
N PRO A 420 -12.54 -26.67 9.65
CA PRO A 420 -11.34 -25.86 9.73
C PRO A 420 -10.21 -26.54 10.50
N ARG A 421 -8.99 -26.40 9.98
CA ARG A 421 -7.82 -27.07 10.56
C ARG A 421 -7.58 -26.67 12.02
N TYR A 422 -7.72 -25.41 12.37
CA TYR A 422 -7.52 -24.92 13.73
C TYR A 422 -8.48 -25.59 14.73
N LEU A 423 -9.71 -25.94 14.33
CA LEU A 423 -10.64 -26.68 15.18
C LEU A 423 -10.22 -28.15 15.38
N LEU A 424 -9.66 -28.78 14.33
CA LEU A 424 -9.12 -30.15 14.46
C LEU A 424 -7.88 -30.17 15.36
N GLU A 425 -7.02 -29.16 15.24
CA GLU A 425 -5.83 -29.00 16.08
C GLU A 425 -6.15 -28.67 17.54
N ALA A 426 -7.33 -28.12 17.82
CA ALA A 426 -7.83 -27.83 19.16
C ALA A 426 -8.04 -29.07 20.01
N SER A 427 -7.93 -30.29 19.44
CA SER A 427 -7.87 -31.53 20.26
C SER A 427 -6.68 -31.53 21.20
N ARG A 428 -5.56 -30.84 20.86
CA ARG A 428 -4.40 -30.67 21.73
C ARG A 428 -4.64 -29.55 22.74
N ALA A 429 -4.52 -29.82 24.04
CA ALA A 429 -4.82 -28.89 25.11
C ALA A 429 -4.09 -27.52 24.93
N LYS A 430 -2.77 -27.55 24.73
CA LYS A 430 -1.99 -26.33 24.51
C LYS A 430 -2.41 -25.52 23.29
N TYR A 431 -2.97 -26.14 22.28
CA TYR A 431 -3.47 -25.44 21.10
C TYR A 431 -4.87 -24.88 21.36
N ALA A 432 -5.74 -25.65 22.03
CA ALA A 432 -7.05 -25.19 22.47
C ALA A 432 -6.95 -23.93 23.33
N GLU A 433 -6.04 -23.93 24.31
CA GLU A 433 -5.77 -22.74 25.15
C GLU A 433 -5.44 -21.49 24.37
N LYS A 434 -4.66 -21.61 23.27
CA LYS A 434 -4.33 -20.47 22.40
C LYS A 434 -5.53 -19.91 21.64
N LEU A 435 -6.56 -20.72 21.40
CA LEU A 435 -7.77 -20.30 20.71
C LEU A 435 -8.80 -19.62 21.62
N LEU A 436 -8.69 -19.76 22.93
CA LEU A 436 -9.70 -19.25 23.87
C LEU A 436 -9.88 -17.75 23.74
N TYR A 437 -8.79 -17.00 23.89
CA TYR A 437 -8.83 -15.54 23.83
C TYR A 437 -9.29 -15.02 22.46
N PRO A 438 -8.71 -15.43 21.32
CA PRO A 438 -9.17 -14.97 20.01
C PRO A 438 -10.61 -15.40 19.68
N LEU A 439 -11.14 -16.47 20.25
CA LEU A 439 -12.55 -16.83 20.13
C LEU A 439 -13.46 -16.12 21.17
N GLY A 440 -12.88 -15.41 22.13
CA GLY A 440 -13.65 -14.74 23.19
C GLY A 440 -14.30 -15.68 24.19
N VAL A 441 -13.66 -16.82 24.47
CA VAL A 441 -14.08 -17.76 25.47
C VAL A 441 -13.08 -17.85 26.62
N LYS A 442 -13.54 -17.98 27.85
CA LYS A 442 -12.69 -17.87 29.03
C LYS A 442 -11.87 -19.13 29.33
N ASP A 443 -12.40 -20.32 28.99
CA ASP A 443 -11.80 -21.62 29.31
C ASP A 443 -12.29 -22.72 28.34
N ILE A 444 -11.61 -23.87 28.36
CA ILE A 444 -11.91 -25.03 27.49
C ILE A 444 -13.34 -25.56 27.74
N ASP A 445 -13.79 -25.57 28.96
CA ASP A 445 -15.10 -26.10 29.28
C ASP A 445 -16.23 -25.20 28.76
N THR A 446 -16.04 -23.88 28.82
CA THR A 446 -16.93 -22.92 28.16
C THR A 446 -16.91 -23.08 26.64
N PHE A 447 -15.74 -23.34 26.05
CA PHE A 447 -15.64 -23.61 24.61
C PHE A 447 -16.41 -24.85 24.21
N ARG A 448 -16.21 -25.97 24.94
CA ARG A 448 -16.94 -27.24 24.75
C ARG A 448 -18.46 -27.04 24.88
N LEU A 449 -18.89 -26.27 25.87
CA LEU A 449 -20.32 -26.04 26.15
C LEU A 449 -20.99 -25.23 25.05
N ARG A 450 -20.31 -24.21 24.50
CA ARG A 450 -20.89 -23.27 23.52
C ARG A 450 -20.75 -23.73 22.07
N LEU A 451 -19.76 -24.55 21.74
CA LEU A 451 -19.51 -25.04 20.40
C LEU A 451 -20.69 -25.73 19.71
N PRO A 452 -21.48 -26.60 20.39
CA PRO A 452 -22.65 -27.23 19.79
C PRO A 452 -23.72 -26.24 19.32
N SER A 453 -24.00 -25.19 20.10
CA SER A 453 -24.95 -24.15 19.72
C SER A 453 -24.44 -23.37 18.53
N ALA A 454 -23.18 -22.95 18.53
CA ALA A 454 -22.56 -22.25 17.41
C ALA A 454 -22.54 -23.12 16.14
N SER A 455 -22.21 -24.41 16.24
CA SER A 455 -22.28 -25.37 15.14
C SER A 455 -23.69 -25.49 14.55
N ASN A 456 -24.71 -25.58 15.41
CA ASN A 456 -26.10 -25.63 14.98
C ASN A 456 -26.56 -24.34 14.29
N ASN A 457 -26.13 -23.17 14.81
CA ASN A 457 -26.39 -21.89 14.16
C ASN A 457 -25.69 -21.81 12.80
N PHE A 458 -24.43 -22.26 12.70
CA PHE A 458 -23.70 -22.37 11.47
C PHE A 458 -24.41 -23.29 10.47
N GLU A 459 -24.89 -24.45 10.86
CA GLU A 459 -25.60 -25.39 10.01
C GLU A 459 -26.89 -24.78 9.45
N LYS A 460 -27.68 -24.11 10.29
CA LYS A 460 -28.96 -23.51 9.89
C LYS A 460 -28.85 -22.28 9.02
N MET A 461 -27.68 -21.65 8.97
CA MET A 461 -27.47 -20.49 8.14
C MET A 461 -27.54 -20.88 6.66
N PHE A 462 -28.33 -20.17 5.84
CA PHE A 462 -28.63 -20.48 4.43
C PHE A 462 -29.37 -21.82 4.17
N SER A 463 -29.90 -22.49 5.19
CA SER A 463 -30.68 -23.70 4.99
C SER A 463 -32.11 -23.38 4.60
N ASN A 464 -32.47 -23.59 3.32
CA ASN A 464 -33.86 -23.52 2.82
C ASN A 464 -34.54 -24.88 2.86
N GLY A 465 -34.31 -25.69 3.90
CA GLY A 465 -34.97 -26.99 4.08
C GLY A 465 -34.51 -28.14 3.15
N PHE A 466 -33.85 -27.84 2.04
CA PHE A 466 -33.37 -28.79 1.03
C PHE A 466 -31.85 -28.71 0.75
N SER A 467 -31.14 -27.80 1.41
CA SER A 467 -29.71 -27.65 1.19
C SER A 467 -28.92 -28.51 2.17
N TYR A 468 -27.98 -29.31 1.66
CA TYR A 468 -26.98 -30.01 2.47
C TYR A 468 -26.00 -28.98 3.00
N SER A 469 -26.32 -28.39 4.15
CA SER A 469 -25.39 -27.52 4.87
C SER A 469 -24.37 -28.39 5.60
N TYR A 470 -23.08 -28.04 5.47
CA TYR A 470 -22.01 -28.74 6.15
C TYR A 470 -21.99 -28.32 7.64
N PRO A 471 -22.24 -29.20 8.59
CA PRO A 471 -22.10 -28.89 10.02
C PRO A 471 -20.61 -28.86 10.37
N LEU A 472 -20.25 -28.08 11.39
CA LEU A 472 -18.92 -28.19 12.01
C LEU A 472 -18.85 -29.54 12.74
N ARG A 473 -18.35 -30.58 12.07
CA ARG A 473 -18.29 -31.95 12.59
C ARG A 473 -17.14 -32.11 13.58
N ILE A 474 -17.33 -31.56 14.77
CA ILE A 474 -16.41 -31.71 15.89
C ILE A 474 -17.18 -32.22 17.10
N ASP A 475 -16.69 -33.28 17.69
CA ASP A 475 -17.10 -33.67 19.01
C ASP A 475 -16.50 -32.70 20.05
N PRO A 476 -17.32 -31.89 20.76
CA PRO A 476 -16.83 -30.92 21.73
C PRO A 476 -15.91 -31.54 22.80
N PHE A 477 -16.10 -32.78 23.16
CA PHE A 477 -15.29 -33.50 24.16
C PHE A 477 -13.85 -33.77 23.65
N THR A 478 -13.61 -33.69 22.34
CA THR A 478 -12.25 -33.82 21.79
C THR A 478 -11.41 -32.56 21.98
N ILE A 479 -12.03 -31.39 22.20
CA ILE A 479 -11.31 -30.13 22.43
C ILE A 479 -10.48 -30.24 23.71
N GLY A 480 -9.15 -30.04 23.58
CA GLY A 480 -8.21 -30.11 24.71
C GLY A 480 -8.15 -31.50 25.39
N SER A 481 -8.46 -32.57 24.68
CA SER A 481 -8.46 -33.93 25.24
C SER A 481 -7.12 -34.65 25.15
N LYS A 482 -6.17 -34.09 24.39
CA LYS A 482 -4.82 -34.67 24.15
C LYS A 482 -3.70 -33.78 24.66
#